data_e2dbdd8becf4a9011daea94fbcc170c6
#
_entry.id   e2dbdd8becf4a9011daea94fbcc170c6
#
_cell.length_a   1.000
_cell.length_b   1.000
_cell.length_c   1.000
_cell.angle_alpha   90.00
_cell.angle_beta   90.00
_cell.angle_gamma   90.00
#
_symmetry.space_group_name_H-M   'P 1'
#
loop_
_entity.id
_entity.type
_entity.pdbx_description
1 polymer ?
#
loop_
_entity_poly.entity_id
_entity_poly.type
_entity_poly.pdbx_seq_one_letter_code
_entity_poly.pdbx_strand_id
1 'polypeptide(L)' 'MATKKENPIARMRQQIDRIDAQLVGLMNERAALAGALVRHKRKAGLPIFD' A
#
# COMPACT_ATOMS: atom_id res chain seq x y z
N MET A 1 23.42 26.56 9.52
CA MET A 1 23.34 26.18 9.39
C MET A 1 23.25 25.04 8.95
N ALA A 2 23.12 24.54 9.44
CA ALA A 2 23.02 23.28 9.13
C ALA A 2 22.23 23.02 8.03
N THR A 3 21.36 23.73 7.91
CA THR A 3 20.55 23.48 6.89
C THR A 3 21.20 23.17 5.72
N LYS A 4 22.15 23.83 5.51
CA LYS A 4 22.79 23.61 4.38
C LYS A 4 23.17 22.27 4.32
N LYS A 5 23.18 21.60 5.33
CA LYS A 5 23.62 20.35 5.28
C LYS A 5 22.57 19.51 4.78
N GLU A 6 21.36 19.90 4.76
CA GLU A 6 20.33 19.08 4.30
C GLU A 6 20.44 18.84 2.86
N ASN A 7 20.48 17.61 2.43
CA ASN A 7 20.55 17.26 1.03
C ASN A 7 19.14 17.06 0.52
N PRO A 8 18.67 17.89 -0.41
CA PRO A 8 17.31 17.76 -0.93
C PRO A 8 17.01 16.38 -1.50
N ILE A 9 17.99 15.77 -2.12
CA ILE A 9 17.80 14.46 -2.68
C ILE A 9 17.57 13.42 -1.60
N ALA A 10 18.33 13.49 -0.53
CA ALA A 10 18.17 12.55 0.58
C ALA A 10 16.82 12.73 1.21
N ARG A 11 16.37 13.97 1.32
CA ARG A 11 15.07 14.23 1.92
C ARG A 11 13.95 13.71 1.04
N MET A 12 14.09 13.86 -0.27
CA MET A 12 13.09 13.36 -1.19
C MET A 12 13.03 11.84 -1.14
N ARG A 13 14.19 11.19 -0.99
CA ARG A 13 14.20 9.75 -0.90
C ARG A 13 13.50 9.28 0.36
N GLN A 14 13.68 10.00 1.46
CA GLN A 14 13.00 9.63 2.69
C GLN A 14 11.49 9.74 2.51
N GLN A 15 11.05 10.75 1.79
CA GLN A 15 9.63 10.93 1.54
C GLN A 15 9.11 9.81 0.66
N ILE A 16 9.87 9.44 -0.36
CA ILE A 16 9.46 8.36 -1.23
C ILE A 16 9.39 7.05 -0.45
N ASP A 17 10.38 6.80 0.41
CA ASP A 17 10.38 5.58 1.21
C ASP A 17 9.14 5.51 2.10
N ARG A 18 8.74 6.64 2.64
CA ARG A 18 7.56 6.68 3.51
C ARG A 18 6.31 6.40 2.70
N ILE A 19 6.20 6.97 1.52
CA ILE A 19 5.06 6.74 0.66
C ILE A 19 5.03 5.29 0.20
N ASP A 20 6.19 4.74 -0.12
CA ASP A 20 6.26 3.36 -0.54
C ASP A 20 5.78 2.42 0.56
N ALA A 21 6.13 2.72 1.81
CA ALA A 21 5.68 1.89 2.92
C ALA A 21 4.15 1.95 3.04
N GLN A 22 3.58 3.13 2.82
CA GLN A 22 2.14 3.28 2.87
C GLN A 22 1.47 2.52 1.72
N LEU A 23 2.10 2.57 0.54
CA LEU A 23 1.56 1.84 -0.60
C LEU A 23 1.54 0.35 -0.34
N VAL A 24 2.62 -0.18 0.21
CA VAL A 24 2.69 -1.60 0.52
C VAL A 24 1.60 -1.97 1.53
N GLY A 25 1.41 -1.12 2.54
CA GLY A 25 0.37 -1.36 3.54
C GLY A 25 -1.01 -1.41 2.91
N LEU A 26 -1.28 -0.47 2.00
CA LEU A 26 -2.57 -0.43 1.33
C LEU A 26 -2.76 -1.62 0.40
N MET A 27 -1.69 -2.04 -0.26
CA MET A 27 -1.76 -3.21 -1.12
C MET A 27 -2.09 -4.46 -0.30
N ASN A 28 -1.51 -4.56 0.89
CA ASN A 28 -1.79 -5.70 1.74
C ASN A 28 -3.22 -5.67 2.23
N GLU A 29 -3.73 -4.48 2.57
CA GLU A 29 -5.12 -4.36 2.99
C GLU A 29 -6.05 -4.75 1.85
N ARG A 30 -5.71 -4.32 0.65
CA ARG A 30 -6.53 -4.63 -0.50
C ARG A 30 -6.54 -6.13 -0.76
N ALA A 31 -5.38 -6.75 -0.63
CA ALA A 31 -5.30 -8.19 -0.85
C ALA A 31 -6.14 -8.96 0.17
N ALA A 32 -6.11 -8.50 1.41
CA ALA A 32 -6.90 -9.16 2.46
C ALA A 32 -8.39 -9.02 2.17
N LEU A 33 -8.82 -7.84 1.76
CA LEU A 33 -10.22 -7.61 1.45
C LEU A 33 -10.66 -8.39 0.21
N ALA A 34 -9.78 -8.46 -0.78
CA ALA A 34 -10.08 -9.20 -1.99
C ALA A 34 -10.27 -10.67 -1.66
N GLY A 35 -9.41 -11.21 -0.78
CA GLY A 35 -9.54 -12.59 -0.35
C GLY A 35 -10.83 -12.83 0.40
N ALA A 36 -11.19 -11.89 1.27
CA ALA A 36 -12.44 -12.01 2.02
C ALA A 36 -13.64 -11.95 1.07
N LEU A 37 -13.56 -11.09 0.08
CA LEU A 37 -14.64 -10.96 -0.89
C LEU A 37 -14.86 -12.26 -1.65
N VAL A 38 -13.78 -12.90 -2.07
CA VAL A 38 -13.87 -14.16 -2.78
C VAL A 38 -14.50 -15.21 -1.89
N ARG A 39 -14.11 -15.28 -0.63
CA ARG A 39 -14.67 -16.26 0.29
C ARG A 39 -16.17 -16.05 0.48
N HIS A 40 -16.58 -14.79 0.59
CA HIS A 40 -17.99 -14.50 0.75
C HIS A 40 -18.78 -14.82 -0.51
N LYS A 41 -18.20 -14.56 -1.66
CA LYS A 41 -18.89 -14.89 -2.90
C LYS A 41 -19.07 -16.38 -3.05
N ARG A 42 -18.09 -17.16 -2.64
CA ARG A 42 -18.21 -18.60 -2.72
C ARG A 42 -19.31 -19.10 -1.80
N LYS A 43 -19.35 -18.57 -0.59
CA LYS A 43 -20.36 -18.99 0.34
C LYS A 43 -21.75 -18.65 -0.17
N ALA A 44 -21.91 -17.54 -0.81
CA ALA A 44 -23.18 -17.12 -1.32
C ALA A 44 -23.51 -17.74 -2.67
N GLY A 45 -22.58 -18.48 -3.23
CA GLY A 45 -22.81 -19.07 -4.54
C GLY A 45 -22.74 -18.08 -5.67
N LEU A 46 -22.11 -16.94 -5.45
CA LEU A 46 -22.01 -15.94 -6.48
C LEU A 46 -20.79 -16.16 -7.35
N PRO A 47 -20.83 -15.66 -8.57
CA PRO A 47 -19.69 -15.81 -9.48
C PRO A 47 -18.48 -15.11 -8.92
N ILE A 48 -17.31 -15.70 -9.13
CA ILE A 48 -16.08 -15.12 -8.66
C ILE A 48 -15.31 -14.62 -9.83
N PHE A 49 -15.61 -13.46 -10.31
CA PHE A 49 -14.80 -12.89 -11.34
C PHE A 49 -15.04 -11.43 -11.30
N ASP A 50 -14.13 -10.72 -11.84
CA ASP A 50 -14.12 -9.29 -11.73
C ASP A 50 -15.18 -8.61 -12.48
#